data_77ea9d0aeb993c1a22a0897ac0dcd5db
#
_entry.id   77ea9d0aeb993c1a22a0897ac0dcd5db
#
_cell.length_a   1.000
_cell.length_b   1.000
_cell.length_c   1.000
_cell.angle_alpha   90.00
_cell.angle_beta   90.00
_cell.angle_gamma   90.00
#
_symmetry.space_group_name_H-M   'P 1'
#
loop_
_entity.id
_entity.type
_entity.pdbx_description
1 polymer ?
#
loop_
_entity_poly.entity_id
_entity_poly.type
_entity_poly.pdbx_seq_one_letter_code
_entity_poly.pdbx_strand_id
1 'polypeptide(L)'
;MVIAPPVVVEFGRRLEALAWVSDLLVAGSLATGDYLPGVSDLDLVALVDGPVDDDRSAALVALHRELDAAGGRGAKLGCVYVDAGRIAEVAAKHPTWTHGLLVQRILSGISRAELVRHGFAVFGRPPQDVFPAMGDDAVREAARAELTGYWAWAARRPWIWCDPIMADLGLTSMARGRHALRDGELLTKSAAVEQAAAPTWLRDQLRARRRGENVRSPRLRTALVAWRDARRTTARAAVRCDAPTPE
;
A
#
# COMPACT_ATOMS: atom_id res chain seq x y z
N MET A 1 12.42 17.85 -5.49
CA MET A 1 13.11 16.75 -4.79
C MET A 1 12.32 16.49 -3.50
N VAL A 2 11.74 15.31 -3.34
CA VAL A 2 11.02 14.92 -2.11
C VAL A 2 12.08 14.66 -1.04
N ILE A 3 12.00 15.38 0.09
CA ILE A 3 12.92 15.18 1.21
C ILE A 3 12.30 14.11 2.12
N ALA A 4 13.03 13.03 2.36
CA ALA A 4 12.60 11.99 3.28
C ALA A 4 12.50 12.55 4.71
N PRO A 5 11.44 12.22 5.48
CA PRO A 5 11.34 12.61 6.88
C PRO A 5 12.54 12.14 7.72
N PRO A 6 12.95 12.87 8.77
CA PRO A 6 14.13 12.52 9.58
C PRO A 6 14.11 11.08 10.11
N VAL A 7 12.94 10.56 10.48
CA VAL A 7 12.78 9.17 10.94
C VAL A 7 13.12 8.15 9.85
N VAL A 8 12.83 8.44 8.58
CA VAL A 8 13.17 7.57 7.44
C VAL A 8 14.68 7.60 7.19
N VAL A 9 15.30 8.76 7.32
CA VAL A 9 16.76 8.91 7.19
C VAL A 9 17.48 8.14 8.30
N GLU A 10 17.04 8.29 9.55
CA GLU A 10 17.62 7.56 10.69
C GLU A 10 17.40 6.04 10.57
N PHE A 11 16.20 5.62 10.13
CA PHE A 11 15.93 4.21 9.84
C PHE A 11 16.87 3.68 8.77
N GLY A 12 17.07 4.44 7.68
CA GLY A 12 18.01 4.09 6.61
C GLY A 12 19.43 3.89 7.12
N ARG A 13 19.93 4.84 7.90
CA ARG A 13 21.26 4.75 8.49
C ARG A 13 21.47 3.50 9.35
N ARG A 14 20.44 3.11 10.11
CA ARG A 14 20.49 1.89 10.94
C ARG A 14 20.39 0.62 10.12
N LEU A 15 19.57 0.60 9.08
CA LEU A 15 19.48 -0.55 8.18
C LEU A 15 20.75 -0.77 7.37
N GLU A 16 21.36 0.31 6.88
CA GLU A 16 22.63 0.26 6.15
C GLU A 16 23.77 -0.35 7.00
N ALA A 17 23.72 -0.15 8.33
CA ALA A 17 24.66 -0.78 9.26
C ALA A 17 24.46 -2.31 9.40
N LEU A 18 23.32 -2.83 8.95
CA LEU A 18 23.09 -4.27 8.85
C LEU A 18 23.63 -4.74 7.49
N ALA A 19 24.83 -5.28 7.43
CA ALA A 19 25.57 -5.62 6.20
C ALA A 19 24.81 -6.50 5.17
N TRP A 20 23.64 -7.01 5.52
CA TRP A 20 22.78 -7.84 4.67
C TRP A 20 21.56 -7.08 4.10
N VAL A 21 21.49 -5.75 4.29
CA VAL A 21 20.46 -4.89 3.66
C VAL A 21 21.14 -4.03 2.60
N SER A 22 20.78 -4.21 1.36
CA SER A 22 21.43 -3.56 0.21
C SER A 22 20.77 -2.25 -0.22
N ASP A 23 19.46 -2.13 -0.08
CA ASP A 23 18.71 -0.99 -0.57
C ASP A 23 17.54 -0.66 0.39
N LEU A 24 17.22 0.64 0.55
CA LEU A 24 16.01 1.10 1.21
C LEU A 24 15.26 2.07 0.30
N LEU A 25 14.05 1.71 -0.03
CA LEU A 25 13.21 2.38 -1.00
C LEU A 25 11.96 2.95 -0.33
N VAL A 26 11.52 4.12 -0.78
CA VAL A 26 10.28 4.78 -0.36
C VAL A 26 9.18 4.46 -1.36
N ALA A 27 8.03 4.04 -0.85
CA ALA A 27 6.82 3.77 -1.62
C ALA A 27 5.62 4.60 -1.10
N GLY A 28 4.43 4.28 -1.56
CA GLY A 28 3.17 4.80 -1.05
C GLY A 28 3.02 6.33 -1.15
N SER A 29 2.37 6.92 -0.16
CA SER A 29 1.97 8.33 -0.22
C SER A 29 3.15 9.31 -0.24
N LEU A 30 4.28 8.97 0.38
CA LEU A 30 5.47 9.82 0.36
C LEU A 30 6.09 9.84 -1.04
N ALA A 31 6.14 8.71 -1.72
CA ALA A 31 6.65 8.60 -3.09
C ALA A 31 5.73 9.32 -4.11
N THR A 32 4.42 9.25 -3.92
CA THR A 32 3.43 9.86 -4.83
C THR A 32 3.14 11.33 -4.56
N GLY A 33 3.80 11.95 -3.57
CA GLY A 33 3.58 13.35 -3.20
C GLY A 33 2.26 13.61 -2.47
N ASP A 34 1.59 12.58 -1.95
CA ASP A 34 0.32 12.65 -1.23
C ASP A 34 0.48 12.38 0.28
N TYR A 35 1.70 12.53 0.79
CA TYR A 35 2.01 12.31 2.21
C TYR A 35 1.50 13.44 3.09
N LEU A 36 0.79 13.11 4.14
CA LEU A 36 0.28 14.03 5.15
C LEU A 36 0.90 13.68 6.51
N PRO A 37 1.76 14.54 7.07
CA PRO A 37 2.40 14.29 8.36
C PRO A 37 1.38 13.98 9.48
N GLY A 38 1.66 12.95 10.27
CA GLY A 38 0.78 12.51 11.36
C GLY A 38 -0.48 11.73 10.93
N VAL A 39 -0.80 11.72 9.64
CA VAL A 39 -1.96 11.01 9.07
C VAL A 39 -1.52 9.80 8.26
N SER A 40 -0.63 10.02 7.29
CA SER A 40 -0.15 8.98 6.39
C SER A 40 0.86 8.07 7.06
N ASP A 41 0.82 6.79 6.72
CA ASP A 41 1.88 5.84 7.04
C ASP A 41 3.11 6.12 6.16
N LEU A 42 4.29 5.73 6.64
CA LEU A 42 5.54 5.70 5.88
C LEU A 42 5.73 4.29 5.35
N ASP A 43 5.51 4.11 4.05
CA ASP A 43 5.60 2.81 3.38
C ASP A 43 6.99 2.64 2.76
N LEU A 44 7.76 1.69 3.30
CA LEU A 44 9.14 1.43 2.89
C LEU A 44 9.30 -0.01 2.38
N VAL A 45 10.27 -0.21 1.50
CA VAL A 45 10.70 -1.52 1.02
C VAL A 45 12.21 -1.59 1.16
N ALA A 46 12.70 -2.57 1.92
CA ALA A 46 14.12 -2.86 2.05
C ALA A 46 14.47 -4.13 1.26
N LEU A 47 15.58 -4.12 0.52
CA LEU A 47 16.10 -5.32 -0.11
C LEU A 47 17.14 -5.95 0.79
N VAL A 48 17.04 -7.27 0.93
CA VAL A 48 17.91 -8.06 1.81
C VAL A 48 18.58 -9.19 1.02
N ASP A 49 19.78 -9.54 1.41
CA ASP A 49 20.54 -10.64 0.83
C ASP A 49 20.12 -11.97 1.47
N GLY A 50 19.32 -12.73 0.73
CA GLY A 50 18.78 -14.03 1.16
C GLY A 50 17.65 -13.92 2.19
N PRO A 51 17.22 -15.05 2.77
CA PRO A 51 16.08 -15.11 3.67
C PRO A 51 16.35 -14.39 4.99
N VAL A 52 15.29 -13.81 5.55
CA VAL A 52 15.29 -13.28 6.91
C VAL A 52 14.99 -14.43 7.88
N ASP A 53 16.03 -14.96 8.49
CA ASP A 53 15.96 -15.99 9.54
C ASP A 53 15.53 -15.41 10.91
N ASP A 54 15.58 -16.23 11.96
CA ASP A 54 15.13 -15.83 13.29
C ASP A 54 16.04 -14.73 13.89
N ASP A 55 17.35 -14.78 13.70
CA ASP A 55 18.30 -13.79 14.20
C ASP A 55 18.12 -12.45 13.50
N ARG A 56 17.99 -12.45 12.18
CA ARG A 56 17.67 -11.25 11.39
C ARG A 56 16.29 -10.70 11.76
N SER A 57 15.30 -11.56 11.95
CA SER A 57 13.97 -11.16 12.42
C SER A 57 14.03 -10.46 13.79
N ALA A 58 14.79 -11.00 14.74
CA ALA A 58 14.98 -10.40 16.05
C ALA A 58 15.67 -9.03 15.96
N ALA A 59 16.71 -8.90 15.11
CA ALA A 59 17.38 -7.62 14.87
C ALA A 59 16.43 -6.57 14.28
N LEU A 60 15.59 -6.93 13.29
CA LEU A 60 14.60 -6.02 12.71
C LEU A 60 13.56 -5.58 13.73
N VAL A 61 13.04 -6.51 14.54
CA VAL A 61 12.07 -6.20 15.59
C VAL A 61 12.66 -5.24 16.62
N ALA A 62 13.90 -5.46 17.05
CA ALA A 62 14.60 -4.58 18.00
C ALA A 62 14.76 -3.17 17.41
N LEU A 63 15.25 -3.06 16.18
CA LEU A 63 15.43 -1.79 15.46
C LEU A 63 14.13 -0.99 15.35
N HIS A 64 13.04 -1.63 14.93
CA HIS A 64 11.75 -0.96 14.82
C HIS A 64 11.20 -0.50 16.17
N ARG A 65 11.31 -1.34 17.21
CA ARG A 65 10.86 -0.99 18.57
C ARG A 65 11.63 0.20 19.15
N GLU A 66 12.93 0.26 18.92
CA GLU A 66 13.76 1.40 19.35
C GLU A 66 13.35 2.70 18.64
N LEU A 67 13.08 2.64 17.33
CA LEU A 67 12.61 3.80 16.56
C LEU A 67 11.23 4.26 17.01
N ASP A 68 10.30 3.34 17.24
CA ASP A 68 8.96 3.64 17.75
C ASP A 68 9.03 4.30 19.14
N ALA A 69 9.96 3.87 19.99
CA ALA A 69 10.18 4.46 21.31
C ALA A 69 10.85 5.84 21.24
N ALA A 70 11.80 6.05 20.32
CA ALA A 70 12.53 7.30 20.17
C ALA A 70 11.78 8.38 19.38
N GLY A 71 10.99 7.98 18.39
CA GLY A 71 10.33 8.87 17.43
C GLY A 71 8.96 9.41 17.88
N GLY A 72 8.52 9.06 19.07
CA GLY A 72 7.15 9.35 19.48
C GLY A 72 6.12 8.56 18.65
N ARG A 73 4.94 8.37 19.19
CA ARG A 73 3.83 7.56 18.66
C ARG A 73 3.24 8.03 17.30
N GLY A 74 3.94 8.88 16.54
CA GLY A 74 3.45 9.53 15.33
C GLY A 74 4.03 9.03 14.01
N ALA A 75 5.19 8.37 14.02
CA ALA A 75 5.79 7.83 12.80
C ALA A 75 5.29 6.40 12.56
N LYS A 76 4.18 6.28 11.82
CA LYS A 76 3.61 4.98 11.42
C LYS A 76 4.48 4.35 10.32
N LEU A 77 5.69 3.89 10.69
CA LEU A 77 6.64 3.34 9.77
C LEU A 77 6.33 1.87 9.50
N GLY A 78 6.03 1.54 8.25
CA GLY A 78 5.90 0.20 7.72
C GLY A 78 7.06 -0.14 6.79
N CYS A 79 7.61 -1.36 6.87
CA CYS A 79 8.68 -1.80 5.98
C CYS A 79 8.49 -3.25 5.56
N VAL A 80 8.55 -3.52 4.25
CA VAL A 80 8.58 -4.86 3.67
C VAL A 80 10.04 -5.22 3.38
N TYR A 81 10.50 -6.37 3.87
CA TYR A 81 11.86 -6.87 3.66
C TYR A 81 11.86 -7.93 2.56
N VAL A 82 12.26 -7.52 1.35
CA VAL A 82 12.21 -8.36 0.15
C VAL A 82 13.57 -9.02 -0.07
N ASP A 83 13.59 -10.34 -0.11
CA ASP A 83 14.78 -11.09 -0.55
C ASP A 83 15.09 -10.72 -2.01
N ALA A 84 16.29 -10.18 -2.24
CA ALA A 84 16.73 -9.73 -3.56
C ALA A 84 16.69 -10.84 -4.61
N GLY A 85 16.92 -12.10 -4.21
CA GLY A 85 16.83 -13.27 -5.09
C GLY A 85 15.39 -13.63 -5.48
N ARG A 86 14.38 -13.07 -4.81
CA ARG A 86 12.96 -13.40 -4.99
C ARG A 86 12.10 -12.22 -5.47
N ILE A 87 12.71 -11.15 -5.94
CA ILE A 87 12.00 -9.93 -6.40
C ILE A 87 10.98 -10.25 -7.49
N ALA A 88 11.26 -11.17 -8.39
CA ALA A 88 10.35 -11.55 -9.49
C ALA A 88 9.14 -12.37 -9.02
N GLU A 89 9.16 -12.94 -7.81
CA GLU A 89 8.09 -13.76 -7.27
C GLU A 89 6.96 -12.88 -6.70
N VAL A 90 5.96 -12.56 -7.51
CA VAL A 90 4.86 -11.65 -7.10
C VAL A 90 4.02 -12.21 -5.93
N ALA A 91 3.91 -13.54 -5.84
CA ALA A 91 3.15 -14.21 -4.78
C ALA A 91 3.97 -14.50 -3.51
N ALA A 92 5.28 -14.19 -3.51
CA ALA A 92 6.13 -14.42 -2.36
C ALA A 92 5.68 -13.59 -1.17
N LYS A 93 5.65 -14.22 0.01
CA LYS A 93 5.46 -13.52 1.27
C LYS A 93 6.82 -13.07 1.81
N HIS A 94 6.85 -11.87 2.31
CA HIS A 94 8.02 -11.22 2.84
C HIS A 94 7.78 -10.78 4.29
N PRO A 95 8.79 -10.84 5.17
CA PRO A 95 8.71 -10.22 6.49
C PRO A 95 8.34 -8.75 6.33
N THR A 96 7.32 -8.32 7.06
CA THR A 96 6.77 -6.96 6.95
C THR A 96 6.50 -6.43 8.33
N TRP A 97 7.16 -5.34 8.69
CA TRP A 97 6.84 -4.59 9.89
C TRP A 97 5.60 -3.73 9.68
N THR A 98 4.60 -3.94 10.50
CA THR A 98 3.36 -3.18 10.44
C THR A 98 2.62 -3.28 11.77
N HIS A 99 2.05 -2.17 12.25
CA HIS A 99 1.29 -2.10 13.51
C HIS A 99 2.06 -2.67 14.73
N GLY A 100 3.38 -2.47 14.79
CA GLY A 100 4.23 -2.95 15.88
C GLY A 100 4.56 -4.45 15.84
N LEU A 101 4.27 -5.13 14.74
CA LEU A 101 4.50 -6.57 14.54
C LEU A 101 5.26 -6.85 13.25
N LEU A 102 6.12 -7.86 13.28
CA LEU A 102 6.72 -8.44 12.08
C LEU A 102 5.87 -9.63 11.61
N VAL A 103 5.24 -9.48 10.46
CA VAL A 103 4.30 -10.47 9.88
C VAL A 103 4.70 -10.81 8.44
N GLN A 104 4.17 -11.90 7.90
CA GLN A 104 4.41 -12.30 6.52
C GLN A 104 3.35 -11.71 5.58
N ARG A 105 3.75 -10.85 4.65
CA ARG A 105 2.86 -10.23 3.65
C ARG A 105 3.42 -10.30 2.24
N ILE A 106 2.53 -10.31 1.26
CA ILE A 106 2.88 -10.16 -0.15
C ILE A 106 3.09 -8.66 -0.43
N LEU A 107 4.17 -8.33 -1.15
CA LEU A 107 4.30 -7.02 -1.78
C LEU A 107 3.43 -7.02 -3.05
N SER A 108 2.24 -6.43 -2.96
CA SER A 108 1.23 -6.53 -4.03
C SER A 108 1.70 -5.90 -5.35
N GLY A 109 1.09 -6.32 -6.45
CA GLY A 109 1.38 -5.76 -7.76
C GLY A 109 1.16 -4.24 -7.83
N ILE A 110 0.12 -3.72 -7.15
CA ILE A 110 -0.11 -2.26 -7.06
C ILE A 110 0.98 -1.58 -6.24
N SER A 111 1.43 -2.16 -5.12
CA SER A 111 2.53 -1.59 -4.33
C SER A 111 3.84 -1.60 -5.12
N ARG A 112 4.09 -2.65 -5.91
CA ARG A 112 5.23 -2.71 -6.83
C ARG A 112 5.15 -1.63 -7.92
N ALA A 113 3.97 -1.43 -8.49
CA ALA A 113 3.75 -0.37 -9.50
C ALA A 113 3.96 1.03 -8.92
N GLU A 114 3.45 1.31 -7.71
CA GLU A 114 3.71 2.57 -7.00
C GLU A 114 5.21 2.78 -6.76
N LEU A 115 5.90 1.74 -6.30
CA LEU A 115 7.33 1.78 -6.03
C LEU A 115 8.13 2.07 -7.32
N VAL A 116 7.89 1.33 -8.39
CA VAL A 116 8.63 1.48 -9.66
C VAL A 116 8.34 2.83 -10.33
N ARG A 117 7.10 3.31 -10.30
CA ARG A 117 6.71 4.54 -10.99
C ARG A 117 7.03 5.82 -10.24
N HIS A 118 6.99 5.79 -8.91
CA HIS A 118 7.07 6.98 -8.06
C HIS A 118 8.10 6.87 -6.95
N GLY A 119 8.56 5.64 -6.64
CA GLY A 119 9.49 5.39 -5.56
C GLY A 119 10.87 6.00 -5.79
N PHE A 120 11.59 6.19 -4.70
CA PHE A 120 12.97 6.64 -4.71
C PHE A 120 13.78 5.93 -3.62
N ALA A 121 15.09 5.87 -3.79
CA ALA A 121 15.99 5.27 -2.81
C ALA A 121 16.32 6.25 -1.68
N VAL A 122 16.35 5.75 -0.44
CA VAL A 122 16.97 6.43 0.70
C VAL A 122 18.47 6.13 0.67
N PHE A 123 18.82 4.87 0.41
CA PHE A 123 20.17 4.41 0.07
C PHE A 123 20.09 3.23 -0.89
N GLY A 124 21.18 2.89 -1.55
CA GLY A 124 21.24 1.83 -2.55
C GLY A 124 20.73 2.26 -3.92
N ARG A 125 20.25 1.32 -4.71
CA ARG A 125 19.82 1.51 -6.09
C ARG A 125 18.39 2.08 -6.16
N PRO A 126 18.04 2.86 -7.19
CA PRO A 126 16.67 3.31 -7.39
C PRO A 126 15.74 2.11 -7.72
N PRO A 127 14.42 2.21 -7.41
CA PRO A 127 13.48 1.11 -7.63
C PRO A 127 13.46 0.58 -9.07
N GLN A 128 13.68 1.45 -10.06
CA GLN A 128 13.66 1.14 -11.49
C GLN A 128 14.81 0.21 -11.92
N ASP A 129 15.93 0.24 -11.19
CA ASP A 129 17.09 -0.61 -11.47
C ASP A 129 16.98 -1.98 -10.78
N VAL A 130 16.04 -2.12 -9.86
CA VAL A 130 15.90 -3.32 -9.02
C VAL A 130 14.66 -4.13 -9.37
N PHE A 131 13.52 -3.47 -9.56
CA PHE A 131 12.25 -4.13 -9.86
C PHE A 131 11.97 -4.16 -11.37
N PRO A 132 11.28 -5.20 -11.86
CA PRO A 132 10.82 -5.21 -13.24
C PRO A 132 9.97 -3.99 -13.58
N ALA A 133 10.10 -3.50 -14.80
CA ALA A 133 9.31 -2.36 -15.28
C ALA A 133 7.80 -2.65 -15.18
N MET A 134 7.04 -1.64 -14.75
CA MET A 134 5.59 -1.73 -14.56
C MET A 134 4.88 -0.78 -15.52
N GLY A 135 4.67 -1.22 -16.78
CA GLY A 135 3.88 -0.49 -17.78
C GLY A 135 2.38 -0.48 -17.46
N ASP A 136 1.59 0.21 -18.27
CA ASP A 136 0.15 0.38 -18.04
C ASP A 136 -0.62 -0.94 -17.98
N ASP A 137 -0.25 -1.91 -18.84
CA ASP A 137 -0.89 -3.22 -18.82
C ASP A 137 -0.55 -4.01 -17.56
N ALA A 138 0.68 -3.92 -17.06
CA ALA A 138 1.06 -4.53 -15.79
C ALA A 138 0.29 -3.90 -14.61
N VAL A 139 0.03 -2.59 -14.64
CA VAL A 139 -0.82 -1.91 -13.65
C VAL A 139 -2.27 -2.37 -13.74
N ARG A 140 -2.82 -2.51 -14.95
CA ARG A 140 -4.17 -3.06 -15.17
C ARG A 140 -4.30 -4.46 -14.61
N GLU A 141 -3.31 -5.32 -14.88
CA GLU A 141 -3.30 -6.69 -14.38
C GLU A 141 -3.17 -6.75 -12.85
N ALA A 142 -2.28 -5.96 -12.26
CA ALA A 142 -2.14 -5.84 -10.81
C ALA A 142 -3.45 -5.37 -10.13
N ALA A 143 -4.11 -4.38 -10.71
CA ALA A 143 -5.40 -3.90 -10.22
C ALA A 143 -6.50 -4.97 -10.34
N ARG A 144 -6.52 -5.72 -11.44
CA ARG A 144 -7.43 -6.83 -11.63
C ARG A 144 -7.21 -7.92 -10.57
N ALA A 145 -5.96 -8.32 -10.35
CA ALA A 145 -5.62 -9.33 -9.35
C ALA A 145 -6.07 -8.93 -7.93
N GLU A 146 -5.87 -7.67 -7.52
CA GLU A 146 -6.37 -7.18 -6.22
C GLU A 146 -7.90 -7.19 -6.13
N LEU A 147 -8.58 -6.71 -7.17
CA LEU A 147 -10.04 -6.61 -7.19
C LEU A 147 -10.71 -7.99 -7.22
N THR A 148 -10.18 -8.93 -7.99
CA THR A 148 -10.73 -10.29 -8.09
C THR A 148 -10.26 -11.20 -6.95
N GLY A 149 -9.16 -10.88 -6.29
CA GLY A 149 -8.62 -11.58 -5.13
C GLY A 149 -9.20 -11.07 -3.80
N TYR A 150 -8.41 -10.27 -3.09
CA TYR A 150 -8.74 -9.80 -1.74
C TYR A 150 -10.09 -9.05 -1.69
N TRP A 151 -10.33 -8.11 -2.60
CA TRP A 151 -11.54 -7.31 -2.57
C TRP A 151 -12.78 -8.10 -2.93
N ALA A 152 -12.70 -9.09 -3.84
CA ALA A 152 -13.81 -10.01 -4.11
C ALA A 152 -14.10 -10.91 -2.90
N TRP A 153 -13.07 -11.33 -2.16
CA TRP A 153 -13.24 -12.04 -0.89
C TRP A 153 -13.95 -11.18 0.15
N ALA A 154 -13.53 -9.92 0.32
CA ALA A 154 -14.14 -8.97 1.24
C ALA A 154 -15.58 -8.61 0.85
N ALA A 155 -15.87 -8.43 -0.44
CA ALA A 155 -17.20 -8.11 -0.95
C ALA A 155 -18.25 -9.20 -0.67
N ARG A 156 -17.83 -10.45 -0.47
CA ARG A 156 -18.71 -11.56 -0.05
C ARG A 156 -19.02 -11.57 1.46
N ARG A 157 -18.45 -10.65 2.24
CA ARG A 157 -18.55 -10.60 3.72
C ARG A 157 -19.06 -9.24 4.20
N PRO A 158 -20.38 -8.99 4.17
CA PRO A 158 -20.94 -7.67 4.44
C PRO A 158 -20.58 -7.13 5.85
N TRP A 159 -20.35 -7.99 6.84
CA TRP A 159 -19.99 -7.59 8.20
C TRP A 159 -18.63 -6.91 8.32
N ILE A 160 -17.67 -7.23 7.43
CA ILE A 160 -16.33 -6.60 7.41
C ILE A 160 -16.45 -5.08 7.22
N TRP A 161 -17.42 -4.65 6.41
CA TRP A 161 -17.64 -3.24 6.07
C TRP A 161 -18.24 -2.42 7.21
N CYS A 162 -18.68 -3.09 8.29
CA CYS A 162 -19.10 -2.41 9.52
C CYS A 162 -17.93 -1.80 10.30
N ASP A 163 -16.69 -2.18 9.99
CA ASP A 163 -15.50 -1.48 10.47
C ASP A 163 -15.34 -0.17 9.66
N PRO A 164 -15.32 1.00 10.32
CA PRO A 164 -15.16 2.29 9.63
C PRO A 164 -13.86 2.41 8.83
N ILE A 165 -12.76 1.84 9.33
CA ILE A 165 -11.46 1.86 8.66
C ILE A 165 -11.56 1.04 7.37
N MET A 166 -12.17 -0.14 7.44
CA MET A 166 -12.38 -1.00 6.28
C MET A 166 -13.31 -0.38 5.24
N ALA A 167 -14.36 0.33 5.67
CA ALA A 167 -15.27 1.03 4.77
C ALA A 167 -14.57 2.17 4.02
N ASP A 168 -13.79 2.98 4.70
CA ASP A 168 -13.02 4.08 4.11
C ASP A 168 -11.94 3.56 3.15
N LEU A 169 -11.18 2.56 3.60
CA LEU A 169 -10.16 1.88 2.78
C LEU A 169 -10.79 1.29 1.52
N GLY A 170 -11.92 0.62 1.65
CA GLY A 170 -12.62 0.01 0.53
C GLY A 170 -13.09 1.02 -0.51
N LEU A 171 -13.70 2.13 -0.09
CA LEU A 171 -14.17 3.18 -1.00
C LEU A 171 -13.02 3.78 -1.83
N THR A 172 -11.89 4.07 -1.19
CA THR A 172 -10.70 4.60 -1.88
C THR A 172 -10.04 3.54 -2.76
N SER A 173 -9.94 2.29 -2.30
CA SER A 173 -9.37 1.19 -3.09
C SER A 173 -10.22 0.86 -4.31
N MET A 174 -11.56 0.90 -4.20
CA MET A 174 -12.44 0.69 -5.36
C MET A 174 -12.26 1.81 -6.40
N ALA A 175 -12.12 3.06 -5.98
CA ALA A 175 -11.85 4.18 -6.88
C ALA A 175 -10.50 3.99 -7.60
N ARG A 176 -9.44 3.66 -6.84
CA ARG A 176 -8.09 3.40 -7.38
C ARG A 176 -8.09 2.22 -8.35
N GLY A 177 -8.73 1.12 -7.99
CA GLY A 177 -8.83 -0.07 -8.85
C GLY A 177 -9.58 0.20 -10.15
N ARG A 178 -10.70 0.94 -10.12
CA ARG A 178 -11.43 1.33 -11.35
C ARG A 178 -10.59 2.21 -12.26
N HIS A 179 -9.86 3.18 -11.71
CA HIS A 179 -8.98 4.05 -12.47
C HIS A 179 -7.83 3.24 -13.09
N ALA A 180 -7.14 2.42 -12.29
CA ALA A 180 -6.05 1.59 -12.78
C ALA A 180 -6.49 0.63 -13.90
N LEU A 181 -7.67 0.00 -13.77
CA LEU A 181 -8.21 -0.88 -14.82
C LEU A 181 -8.54 -0.14 -16.13
N ARG A 182 -9.00 1.11 -16.04
CA ARG A 182 -9.40 1.90 -17.21
C ARG A 182 -8.19 2.52 -17.89
N ASP A 183 -7.36 3.20 -17.12
CA ASP A 183 -6.33 4.10 -17.62
C ASP A 183 -4.92 3.48 -17.57
N GLY A 184 -4.69 2.43 -16.76
CA GLY A 184 -3.35 1.89 -16.50
C GLY A 184 -2.51 2.78 -15.59
N GLU A 185 -3.13 3.74 -14.92
CA GLU A 185 -2.48 4.73 -14.06
C GLU A 185 -2.84 4.52 -12.58
N LEU A 186 -1.99 5.06 -11.70
CA LEU A 186 -2.17 4.98 -10.26
C LEU A 186 -2.75 6.28 -9.71
N LEU A 187 -3.83 6.19 -8.93
CA LEU A 187 -4.36 7.33 -8.18
C LEU A 187 -3.72 7.43 -6.80
N THR A 188 -3.47 8.66 -6.36
CA THR A 188 -3.18 8.94 -4.95
C THR A 188 -4.41 8.68 -4.07
N LYS A 189 -4.22 8.55 -2.76
CA LYS A 189 -5.36 8.37 -1.83
C LYS A 189 -6.28 9.59 -1.84
N SER A 190 -5.73 10.80 -1.93
CA SER A 190 -6.52 12.04 -2.01
C SER A 190 -7.34 12.13 -3.30
N ALA A 191 -6.76 11.82 -4.45
CA ALA A 191 -7.49 11.76 -5.72
C ALA A 191 -8.57 10.66 -5.72
N ALA A 192 -8.31 9.54 -5.05
CA ALA A 192 -9.28 8.45 -4.92
C ALA A 192 -10.51 8.84 -4.08
N VAL A 193 -10.36 9.69 -3.06
CA VAL A 193 -11.50 10.24 -2.31
C VAL A 193 -12.43 11.02 -3.24
N GLU A 194 -11.88 11.83 -4.14
CA GLU A 194 -12.68 12.62 -5.10
C GLU A 194 -13.42 11.72 -6.09
N GLN A 195 -12.84 10.59 -6.46
CA GLN A 195 -13.41 9.62 -7.39
C GLN A 195 -14.20 8.48 -6.71
N ALA A 196 -14.34 8.51 -5.37
CA ALA A 196 -15.11 7.50 -4.65
C ALA A 196 -16.58 7.51 -5.07
N ALA A 197 -17.13 6.32 -5.35
CA ALA A 197 -18.55 6.16 -5.68
C ALA A 197 -19.42 6.23 -4.40
N ALA A 198 -19.41 7.40 -3.78
CA ALA A 198 -20.09 7.68 -2.52
C ALA A 198 -20.90 8.98 -2.62
N PRO A 199 -21.98 9.13 -1.84
CA PRO A 199 -22.71 10.38 -1.73
C PRO A 199 -21.82 11.54 -1.26
N THR A 200 -22.17 12.77 -1.60
CA THR A 200 -21.38 13.98 -1.27
C THR A 200 -21.06 14.06 0.22
N TRP A 201 -22.04 13.83 1.11
CA TRP A 201 -21.81 13.85 2.55
C TRP A 201 -20.71 12.91 3.01
N LEU A 202 -20.60 11.71 2.39
CA LEU A 202 -19.59 10.73 2.76
C LEU A 202 -18.21 11.09 2.16
N ARG A 203 -18.18 11.60 0.93
CA ARG A 203 -16.92 12.11 0.33
C ARG A 203 -16.34 13.26 1.13
N ASP A 204 -17.18 14.20 1.61
CA ASP A 204 -16.75 15.31 2.46
C ASP A 204 -16.13 14.80 3.77
N GLN A 205 -16.74 13.78 4.38
CA GLN A 205 -16.21 13.15 5.59
C GLN A 205 -14.92 12.36 5.33
N LEU A 206 -14.82 11.64 4.20
CA LEU A 206 -13.57 10.98 3.79
C LEU A 206 -12.43 12.01 3.61
N ARG A 207 -12.74 13.13 2.95
CA ARG A 207 -11.80 14.24 2.75
C ARG A 207 -11.36 14.86 4.08
N ALA A 208 -12.28 15.07 5.01
CA ALA A 208 -11.97 15.55 6.35
C ALA A 208 -11.05 14.59 7.12
N ARG A 209 -11.37 13.30 7.14
CA ARG A 209 -10.49 12.27 7.75
C ARG A 209 -9.14 12.17 7.06
N ARG A 210 -9.09 12.33 5.74
CA ARG A 210 -7.82 12.37 5.00
C ARG A 210 -6.92 13.53 5.44
N ARG A 211 -7.49 14.66 5.91
CA ARG A 211 -6.76 15.77 6.52
C ARG A 211 -6.43 15.57 8.02
N GLY A 212 -6.77 14.41 8.59
CA GLY A 212 -6.55 14.10 10.00
C GLY A 212 -7.65 14.61 10.94
N GLU A 213 -8.77 15.09 10.40
CA GLU A 213 -9.90 15.54 11.22
C GLU A 213 -10.65 14.35 11.81
N ASN A 214 -11.05 14.44 13.07
CA ASN A 214 -11.82 13.40 13.75
C ASN A 214 -13.32 13.51 13.42
N VAL A 215 -13.69 13.07 12.21
CA VAL A 215 -15.09 13.10 11.73
C VAL A 215 -15.64 11.69 11.69
N ARG A 216 -16.79 11.48 12.35
CA ARG A 216 -17.51 10.19 12.37
C ARG A 216 -18.58 10.14 11.30
N SER A 217 -18.74 8.99 10.66
CA SER A 217 -19.81 8.69 9.71
C SER A 217 -20.86 7.75 10.32
N PRO A 218 -22.11 7.81 9.88
CA PRO A 218 -23.14 6.84 10.27
C PRO A 218 -22.73 5.42 9.85
N ARG A 219 -22.35 4.59 10.82
CA ARG A 219 -21.65 3.31 10.61
C ARG A 219 -22.33 2.40 9.59
N LEU A 220 -23.60 2.06 9.80
CA LEU A 220 -24.34 1.13 8.93
C LEU A 220 -24.57 1.70 7.52
N ARG A 221 -24.83 3.01 7.44
CA ARG A 221 -25.03 3.70 6.17
C ARG A 221 -23.76 3.74 5.33
N THR A 222 -22.62 4.03 5.98
CA THR A 222 -21.30 4.00 5.35
C THR A 222 -20.94 2.59 4.91
N ALA A 223 -21.12 1.61 5.79
CA ALA A 223 -20.89 0.19 5.48
C ALA A 223 -21.65 -0.25 4.22
N LEU A 224 -22.93 0.10 4.13
CA LEU A 224 -23.79 -0.26 2.99
C LEU A 224 -23.29 0.38 1.68
N VAL A 225 -22.89 1.65 1.72
CA VAL A 225 -22.34 2.36 0.54
C VAL A 225 -21.04 1.67 0.08
N ALA A 226 -20.09 1.46 1.00
CA ALA A 226 -18.80 0.85 0.69
C ALA A 226 -18.95 -0.59 0.19
N TRP A 227 -19.77 -1.40 0.85
CA TRP A 227 -20.02 -2.77 0.42
C TRP A 227 -20.65 -2.86 -0.97
N ARG A 228 -21.64 -2.01 -1.27
CA ARG A 228 -22.28 -1.98 -2.59
C ARG A 228 -21.31 -1.56 -3.69
N ASP A 229 -20.45 -0.58 -3.42
CA ASP A 229 -19.41 -0.16 -4.37
C ASP A 229 -18.42 -1.30 -4.62
N ALA A 230 -17.94 -1.97 -3.56
CA ALA A 230 -17.03 -3.10 -3.68
C ALA A 230 -17.64 -4.24 -4.50
N ARG A 231 -18.87 -4.64 -4.22
CA ARG A 231 -19.56 -5.69 -5.00
C ARG A 231 -19.66 -5.35 -6.49
N ARG A 232 -20.02 -4.11 -6.82
CA ARG A 232 -20.13 -3.67 -8.23
C ARG A 232 -18.77 -3.64 -8.92
N THR A 233 -17.75 -3.13 -8.22
CA THR A 233 -16.41 -2.97 -8.79
C THR A 233 -15.76 -4.32 -9.02
N THR A 234 -15.81 -5.22 -8.04
CA THR A 234 -15.21 -6.57 -8.15
C THR A 234 -15.92 -7.44 -9.20
N ALA A 235 -17.25 -7.36 -9.30
CA ALA A 235 -17.98 -8.07 -10.35
C ALA A 235 -17.60 -7.60 -11.76
N ARG A 236 -17.45 -6.29 -11.98
CA ARG A 236 -17.01 -5.74 -13.27
C ARG A 236 -15.56 -6.10 -13.61
N ALA A 237 -14.68 -6.20 -12.62
CA ALA A 237 -13.29 -6.61 -12.82
C ALA A 237 -13.21 -8.08 -13.28
N ALA A 238 -14.10 -8.96 -12.80
CA ALA A 238 -14.15 -10.36 -13.18
C ALA A 238 -14.63 -10.58 -14.63
N VAL A 239 -15.66 -9.87 -15.08
CA VAL A 239 -16.26 -10.05 -16.42
C VAL A 239 -15.28 -9.73 -17.57
N ARG A 240 -14.31 -8.85 -17.36
CA ARG A 240 -13.30 -8.53 -18.40
C ARG A 240 -12.24 -9.63 -18.61
N CYS A 241 -12.22 -10.68 -17.77
CA CYS A 241 -11.35 -11.85 -17.98
C CYS A 241 -11.87 -12.80 -19.07
N ASP A 242 -13.18 -12.77 -19.38
CA ASP A 242 -13.82 -13.76 -20.28
C ASP A 242 -13.95 -13.26 -21.73
N ALA A 243 -13.48 -12.04 -22.04
CA ALA A 243 -13.50 -11.56 -23.42
C ALA A 243 -12.28 -12.15 -24.17
N PRO A 244 -12.48 -12.96 -25.24
CA PRO A 244 -11.39 -13.45 -26.06
C PRO A 244 -10.66 -12.26 -26.70
N THR A 245 -9.33 -12.32 -26.68
CA THR A 245 -8.46 -11.40 -27.43
C THR A 245 -8.88 -11.49 -28.90
N PRO A 246 -9.21 -10.40 -29.60
CA PRO A 246 -9.43 -10.47 -31.04
C PRO A 246 -8.08 -10.87 -31.69
N GLU A 247 -8.12 -11.92 -32.53
CA GLU A 247 -7.02 -12.37 -33.37
C GLU A 247 -6.59 -11.32 -34.39
#